data_534db4096f178e91934a505fd34c1cfe
#
_entry.id   534db4096f178e91934a505fd34c1cfe
#
_cell.length_a   1.000
_cell.length_b   1.000
_cell.length_c   1.000
_cell.angle_alpha   90.00
_cell.angle_beta   90.00
_cell.angle_gamma   90.00
#
_symmetry.space_group_name_H-M   'P 1'
#
loop_
_entity.id
_entity.type
_entity.pdbx_description
1 polymer ?
#
loop_
_entity_poly.entity_id
_entity_poly.type
_entity_poly.pdbx_seq_one_letter_code
_entity_poly.pdbx_strand_id
1 'polypeptide(L)'
;MDIIFHYQDPKGQQTLLQRLTSLIKSHREVIILCIGTDRVSGDSLGPLVGTFLKEEYPQAKVYGTLEEPVHAKNLEEIVTTVRIKHPGAFVIAVDACLGRVSSIENIMLVEKPLKPGAGVNKTLPEVGHVNIQGIVNMSGFVPHLLIQNTRLYTVYNMARIIAGTLAQALIGHKQFNYIYNLRQA
;
A
#
# COMPACT_ATOMS: atom_id res chain seq x y z
N MET A 1 -8.59 -13.31 -5.24
CA MET A 1 -7.51 -14.33 -5.25
C MET A 1 -6.23 -13.63 -4.82
N ASP A 2 -5.64 -14.03 -3.70
CA ASP A 2 -4.45 -13.35 -3.16
C ASP A 2 -3.25 -13.63 -4.08
N ILE A 3 -2.45 -12.59 -4.33
CA ILE A 3 -1.21 -12.65 -5.09
C ILE A 3 -0.07 -12.53 -4.09
N ILE A 4 0.94 -13.39 -4.19
CA ILE A 4 2.16 -13.32 -3.39
C ILE A 4 3.36 -13.61 -4.28
N PHE A 5 4.40 -12.77 -4.20
CA PHE A 5 5.61 -12.93 -4.98
C PHE A 5 6.80 -12.24 -4.31
N HIS A 6 8.01 -12.73 -4.57
CA HIS A 6 9.24 -12.08 -4.14
C HIS A 6 9.44 -10.75 -4.90
N TYR A 7 9.83 -9.67 -4.21
CA TYR A 7 9.90 -8.32 -4.80
C TYR A 7 10.81 -8.23 -6.06
N GLN A 8 11.76 -9.15 -6.22
CA GLN A 8 12.63 -9.24 -7.40
C GLN A 8 12.04 -10.09 -8.54
N ASP A 9 10.85 -10.65 -8.39
CA ASP A 9 10.19 -11.43 -9.45
C ASP A 9 9.43 -10.51 -10.41
N PRO A 10 9.91 -10.30 -11.65
CA PRO A 10 9.26 -9.42 -12.61
C PRO A 10 7.90 -9.96 -13.09
N LYS A 11 7.70 -11.29 -13.06
CA LYS A 11 6.41 -11.91 -13.43
C LYS A 11 5.36 -11.63 -12.35
N GLY A 12 5.77 -11.73 -11.08
CA GLY A 12 4.92 -11.39 -9.95
C GLY A 12 4.51 -9.91 -9.97
N GLN A 13 5.46 -9.01 -10.26
CA GLN A 13 5.18 -7.58 -10.42
C GLN A 13 4.19 -7.31 -11.57
N GLN A 14 4.36 -7.98 -12.71
CA GLN A 14 3.43 -7.84 -13.85
C GLN A 14 2.02 -8.35 -13.49
N THR A 15 1.93 -9.47 -12.75
CA THR A 15 0.66 -10.01 -12.26
C THR A 15 -0.04 -9.04 -11.31
N LEU A 16 0.72 -8.42 -10.40
CA LEU A 16 0.22 -7.37 -9.51
C LEU A 16 -0.33 -6.18 -10.31
N LEU A 17 0.43 -5.69 -11.31
CA LEU A 17 -0.01 -4.58 -12.16
C LEU A 17 -1.33 -4.88 -12.89
N GLN A 18 -1.43 -6.06 -13.52
CA GLN A 18 -2.65 -6.49 -14.21
C GLN A 18 -3.85 -6.54 -13.26
N ARG A 19 -3.64 -7.09 -12.05
CA ARG A 19 -4.73 -7.20 -11.08
C ARG A 19 -5.17 -5.85 -10.54
N LEU A 20 -4.22 -4.97 -10.18
CA LEU A 20 -4.52 -3.61 -9.74
C LEU A 20 -5.30 -2.85 -10.83
N THR A 21 -4.84 -2.90 -12.08
CA THR A 21 -5.53 -2.27 -13.21
C THR A 21 -6.97 -2.78 -13.35
N SER A 22 -7.19 -4.08 -13.20
CA SER A 22 -8.53 -4.68 -13.23
C SER A 22 -9.41 -4.19 -12.08
N LEU A 23 -8.86 -4.14 -10.86
CA LEU A 23 -9.61 -3.74 -9.66
C LEU A 23 -10.04 -2.27 -9.70
N ILE A 24 -9.17 -1.37 -10.16
CA ILE A 24 -9.47 0.07 -10.16
C ILE A 24 -10.29 0.54 -11.37
N LYS A 25 -10.39 -0.27 -12.41
CA LYS A 25 -10.96 0.12 -13.72
C LYS A 25 -12.37 0.72 -13.65
N SER A 26 -13.22 0.19 -12.78
CA SER A 26 -14.64 0.62 -12.65
C SER A 26 -14.85 1.80 -11.68
N HIS A 27 -13.79 2.25 -11.02
CA HIS A 27 -13.88 3.29 -9.99
C HIS A 27 -13.51 4.65 -10.56
N ARG A 28 -14.25 5.69 -10.21
CA ARG A 28 -13.96 7.08 -10.66
C ARG A 28 -12.75 7.67 -9.96
N GLU A 29 -12.53 7.26 -8.73
CA GLU A 29 -11.50 7.79 -7.85
C GLU A 29 -10.80 6.66 -7.09
N VAL A 30 -9.48 6.74 -7.02
CA VAL A 30 -8.64 5.78 -6.29
C VAL A 30 -7.78 6.53 -5.29
N ILE A 31 -7.79 6.08 -4.04
CA ILE A 31 -6.97 6.61 -2.95
C ILE A 31 -5.98 5.55 -2.53
N ILE A 32 -4.73 5.96 -2.33
CA ILE A 32 -3.69 5.10 -1.75
C ILE A 32 -3.47 5.55 -0.31
N LEU A 33 -3.73 4.63 0.63
CA LEU A 33 -3.55 4.85 2.06
C LEU A 33 -2.35 4.05 2.54
N CYS A 34 -1.21 4.71 2.71
CA CYS A 34 0.05 4.12 3.12
C CYS A 34 0.21 4.24 4.64
N ILE A 35 0.29 3.11 5.34
CA ILE A 35 0.31 3.05 6.79
C ILE A 35 1.72 2.69 7.28
N GLY A 36 2.16 3.34 8.36
CA GLY A 36 3.45 3.10 8.98
C GLY A 36 4.11 4.37 9.51
N THR A 37 5.37 4.26 9.91
CA THR A 37 6.18 5.37 10.42
C THR A 37 7.64 5.25 9.98
N ASP A 38 8.27 6.38 9.68
CA ASP A 38 9.69 6.50 9.36
C ASP A 38 10.63 6.27 10.56
N ARG A 39 10.08 6.27 11.79
CA ARG A 39 10.84 6.05 13.04
C ARG A 39 11.29 4.62 13.26
N VAL A 40 10.77 3.69 12.46
CA VAL A 40 11.02 2.25 12.56
C VAL A 40 11.26 1.73 11.15
N SER A 41 12.44 1.17 10.89
CA SER A 41 12.84 0.80 9.52
C SER A 41 11.86 -0.17 8.84
N GLY A 42 11.37 -1.19 9.51
CA GLY A 42 10.40 -2.13 8.93
C GLY A 42 9.04 -1.48 8.67
N ASP A 43 8.61 -0.57 9.54
CA ASP A 43 7.33 0.11 9.46
C ASP A 43 7.33 1.29 8.48
N SER A 44 8.52 1.64 7.93
CA SER A 44 8.64 2.72 6.94
C SER A 44 8.18 2.34 5.53
N LEU A 45 7.78 1.09 5.28
CA LEU A 45 7.35 0.64 3.96
C LEU A 45 6.21 1.52 3.39
N GLY A 46 5.13 1.68 4.15
CA GLY A 46 4.00 2.51 3.72
C GLY A 46 4.42 3.95 3.40
N PRO A 47 5.02 4.70 4.33
CA PRO A 47 5.51 6.06 4.09
C PRO A 47 6.47 6.19 2.89
N LEU A 48 7.37 5.24 2.69
CA LEU A 48 8.25 5.21 1.51
C LEU A 48 7.45 5.00 0.22
N VAL A 49 6.50 4.05 0.19
CA VAL A 49 5.63 3.85 -0.97
C VAL A 49 4.87 5.13 -1.30
N GLY A 50 4.27 5.78 -0.30
CA GLY A 50 3.54 7.02 -0.51
C GLY A 50 4.40 8.14 -1.08
N THR A 51 5.63 8.31 -0.58
CA THR A 51 6.59 9.30 -1.05
C THR A 51 7.02 9.02 -2.49
N PHE A 52 7.47 7.80 -2.80
CA PHE A 52 7.90 7.43 -4.15
C PHE A 52 6.75 7.52 -5.16
N LEU A 53 5.54 7.14 -4.76
CA LEU A 53 4.37 7.27 -5.63
C LEU A 53 4.06 8.72 -5.96
N LYS A 54 4.20 9.64 -5.01
CA LYS A 54 4.02 11.09 -5.25
C LYS A 54 5.12 11.66 -6.14
N GLU A 55 6.35 11.16 -6.05
CA GLU A 55 7.46 11.54 -6.93
C GLU A 55 7.21 11.05 -8.36
N GLU A 56 6.82 9.78 -8.55
CA GLU A 56 6.60 9.18 -9.87
C GLU A 56 5.29 9.63 -10.53
N TYR A 57 4.25 9.87 -9.74
CA TYR A 57 2.94 10.33 -10.20
C TYR A 57 2.35 11.37 -9.23
N PRO A 58 2.73 12.65 -9.35
CA PRO A 58 2.32 13.73 -8.43
C PRO A 58 0.80 13.91 -8.30
N GLN A 59 0.04 13.48 -9.29
CA GLN A 59 -1.44 13.55 -9.30
C GLN A 59 -2.09 12.42 -8.49
N ALA A 60 -1.33 11.43 -8.01
CA ALA A 60 -1.85 10.37 -7.16
C ALA A 60 -2.43 10.97 -5.87
N LYS A 61 -3.59 10.48 -5.48
CA LYS A 61 -4.21 10.82 -4.19
C LYS A 61 -3.68 9.87 -3.13
N VAL A 62 -2.71 10.34 -2.36
CA VAL A 62 -1.97 9.55 -1.38
C VAL A 62 -2.15 10.16 0.00
N TYR A 63 -2.42 9.31 0.99
CA TYR A 63 -2.33 9.59 2.41
C TYR A 63 -1.27 8.70 3.02
N GLY A 64 -0.33 9.27 3.75
CA GLY A 64 0.81 8.58 4.34
C GLY A 64 2.05 8.65 3.45
N THR A 65 2.89 9.63 3.72
CA THR A 65 4.22 9.83 3.13
C THR A 65 5.26 9.91 4.25
N LEU A 66 6.54 10.05 3.91
CA LEU A 66 7.58 10.32 4.93
C LEU A 66 7.37 11.67 5.62
N GLU A 67 6.87 12.67 4.90
CA GLU A 67 6.57 14.01 5.43
C GLU A 67 5.33 14.00 6.34
N GLU A 68 4.28 13.31 5.90
CA GLU A 68 2.99 13.19 6.63
C GLU A 68 2.62 11.72 6.82
N PRO A 69 3.23 10.99 7.75
CA PRO A 69 2.98 9.57 7.95
C PRO A 69 1.61 9.30 8.57
N VAL A 70 0.97 8.22 8.12
CA VAL A 70 -0.26 7.69 8.72
C VAL A 70 0.08 6.46 9.55
N HIS A 71 -0.16 6.54 10.84
CA HIS A 71 0.21 5.53 11.81
C HIS A 71 -0.91 5.30 12.84
N ALA A 72 -0.74 4.36 13.75
CA ALA A 72 -1.77 3.95 14.72
C ALA A 72 -2.40 5.09 15.56
N LYS A 73 -1.73 6.25 15.70
CA LYS A 73 -2.24 7.38 16.50
C LYS A 73 -3.20 8.29 15.71
N ASN A 74 -3.02 8.43 14.39
CA ASN A 74 -3.82 9.32 13.54
C ASN A 74 -4.65 8.57 12.49
N LEU A 75 -4.55 7.25 12.40
CA LEU A 75 -5.21 6.44 11.37
C LEU A 75 -6.73 6.65 11.34
N GLU A 76 -7.38 6.69 12.49
CA GLU A 76 -8.84 6.84 12.59
C GLU A 76 -9.31 8.21 12.05
N GLU A 77 -8.58 9.27 12.40
CA GLU A 77 -8.80 10.62 11.87
C GLU A 77 -8.63 10.68 10.36
N ILE A 78 -7.55 10.08 9.85
CA ILE A 78 -7.27 10.05 8.40
C ILE A 78 -8.32 9.23 7.65
N VAL A 79 -8.72 8.07 8.16
CA VAL A 79 -9.80 7.26 7.56
C VAL A 79 -11.11 8.05 7.49
N THR A 80 -11.44 8.78 8.55
CA THR A 80 -12.62 9.66 8.58
C THR A 80 -12.49 10.77 7.54
N THR A 81 -11.32 11.41 7.46
CA THR A 81 -11.02 12.44 6.47
C THR A 81 -11.16 11.92 5.03
N VAL A 82 -10.63 10.73 4.76
CA VAL A 82 -10.75 10.07 3.44
C VAL A 82 -12.21 9.83 3.09
N ARG A 83 -13.02 9.31 4.01
CA ARG A 83 -14.46 9.07 3.78
C ARG A 83 -15.24 10.34 3.48
N ILE A 84 -14.91 11.45 4.15
CA ILE A 84 -15.60 12.75 3.97
C ILE A 84 -15.15 13.42 2.66
N LYS A 85 -13.84 13.47 2.40
CA LYS A 85 -13.30 14.18 1.23
C LYS A 85 -13.44 13.41 -0.08
N HIS A 86 -13.52 12.07 -0.01
CA HIS A 86 -13.53 11.17 -1.15
C HIS A 86 -14.66 10.13 -1.05
N PRO A 87 -15.93 10.57 -1.01
CA PRO A 87 -17.06 9.66 -0.86
C PRO A 87 -17.14 8.70 -2.06
N GLY A 88 -17.14 7.39 -1.77
CA GLY A 88 -17.20 6.34 -2.79
C GLY A 88 -15.87 6.05 -3.52
N ALA A 89 -14.76 6.63 -3.10
CA ALA A 89 -13.45 6.30 -3.66
C ALA A 89 -13.05 4.86 -3.36
N PHE A 90 -12.35 4.22 -4.29
CA PHE A 90 -11.72 2.93 -4.06
C PHE A 90 -10.40 3.13 -3.32
N VAL A 91 -10.27 2.54 -2.14
CA VAL A 91 -9.10 2.72 -1.27
C VAL A 91 -8.24 1.46 -1.32
N ILE A 92 -6.96 1.63 -1.67
CA ILE A 92 -5.91 0.62 -1.58
C ILE A 92 -5.06 0.96 -0.36
N ALA A 93 -5.04 0.09 0.64
CA ALA A 93 -4.18 0.24 1.80
C ALA A 93 -2.80 -0.38 1.52
N VAL A 94 -1.73 0.24 2.03
CA VAL A 94 -0.35 -0.29 1.94
C VAL A 94 0.24 -0.30 3.33
N ASP A 95 0.83 -1.44 3.72
CA ASP A 95 1.40 -1.63 5.06
C ASP A 95 2.55 -2.63 5.03
N ALA A 96 3.38 -2.59 6.07
CA ALA A 96 4.38 -3.63 6.34
C ALA A 96 3.78 -4.73 7.21
N CYS A 97 4.22 -5.94 7.02
CA CYS A 97 3.86 -7.04 7.92
C CYS A 97 5.04 -7.96 8.22
N LEU A 98 4.87 -8.75 9.27
CA LEU A 98 5.77 -9.85 9.62
C LEU A 98 5.17 -11.17 9.11
N GLY A 99 6.03 -12.09 8.68
CA GLY A 99 5.57 -13.37 8.13
C GLY A 99 6.48 -14.54 8.48
N ARG A 100 6.34 -15.64 7.74
CA ARG A 100 7.26 -16.78 7.86
C ARG A 100 8.63 -16.40 7.29
N VAL A 101 9.70 -17.00 7.80
CA VAL A 101 11.08 -16.77 7.31
C VAL A 101 11.18 -16.96 5.79
N SER A 102 10.53 -18.00 5.25
CA SER A 102 10.49 -18.29 3.81
C SER A 102 9.70 -17.30 2.98
N SER A 103 8.95 -16.39 3.62
CA SER A 103 8.11 -15.39 2.94
C SER A 103 8.66 -13.96 3.08
N ILE A 104 9.79 -13.78 3.78
CA ILE A 104 10.44 -12.47 3.86
C ILE A 104 10.76 -11.99 2.44
N GLU A 105 10.67 -10.66 2.22
CA GLU A 105 10.86 -10.03 0.92
C GLU A 105 9.75 -10.30 -0.11
N ASN A 106 8.64 -10.94 0.31
CA ASN A 106 7.46 -11.06 -0.54
C ASN A 106 6.54 -9.84 -0.41
N ILE A 107 5.94 -9.49 -1.55
CA ILE A 107 4.83 -8.54 -1.65
C ILE A 107 3.55 -9.34 -1.84
N MET A 108 2.49 -8.96 -1.11
CA MET A 108 1.18 -9.58 -1.21
C MET A 108 0.13 -8.55 -1.61
N LEU A 109 -0.79 -8.92 -2.51
CA LEU A 109 -2.07 -8.25 -2.70
C LEU A 109 -3.16 -9.12 -2.11
N VAL A 110 -3.94 -8.56 -1.19
CA VAL A 110 -5.06 -9.23 -0.54
C VAL A 110 -6.35 -8.47 -0.84
N GLU A 111 -7.34 -9.15 -1.41
CA GLU A 111 -8.62 -8.54 -1.82
C GLU A 111 -9.61 -8.49 -0.64
N LYS A 112 -9.17 -7.87 0.44
CA LYS A 112 -9.95 -7.62 1.67
C LYS A 112 -9.42 -6.34 2.32
N PRO A 113 -10.20 -5.70 3.20
CA PRO A 113 -9.70 -4.63 4.05
C PRO A 113 -8.48 -5.07 4.85
N LEU A 114 -7.55 -4.15 5.04
CA LEU A 114 -6.41 -4.34 5.93
C LEU A 114 -6.84 -4.23 7.38
N LYS A 115 -6.33 -5.12 8.23
CA LYS A 115 -6.37 -5.02 9.68
C LYS A 115 -5.02 -4.51 10.18
N PRO A 116 -4.82 -3.18 10.32
CA PRO A 116 -3.53 -2.65 10.74
C PRO A 116 -3.25 -2.98 12.21
N GLY A 117 -1.98 -3.04 12.58
CA GLY A 117 -1.60 -3.09 13.98
C GLY A 117 -1.38 -4.47 14.57
N ALA A 118 -0.97 -5.46 13.78
CA ALA A 118 -0.48 -6.74 14.32
C ALA A 118 0.65 -6.61 15.37
N GLY A 119 1.23 -5.42 15.52
CA GLY A 119 2.28 -5.10 16.52
C GLY A 119 1.85 -4.17 17.64
N VAL A 120 0.59 -3.70 17.67
CA VAL A 120 0.08 -2.80 18.72
C VAL A 120 -1.17 -3.40 19.39
N ASN A 121 -1.22 -3.38 20.72
CA ASN A 121 -2.38 -3.84 21.52
C ASN A 121 -3.62 -2.92 21.40
N LYS A 122 -3.91 -2.42 20.19
CA LYS A 122 -5.07 -1.59 19.89
C LYS A 122 -5.88 -2.20 18.75
N THR A 123 -7.17 -2.32 18.92
CA THR A 123 -8.09 -2.63 17.82
C THR A 123 -8.21 -1.38 16.95
N LEU A 124 -7.51 -1.36 15.83
CA LEU A 124 -7.61 -0.31 14.82
C LEU A 124 -8.73 -0.64 13.81
N PRO A 125 -9.36 0.37 13.20
CA PRO A 125 -10.39 0.13 12.18
C PRO A 125 -9.78 -0.61 10.97
N GLU A 126 -10.57 -1.49 10.37
CA GLU A 126 -10.24 -2.08 9.07
C GLU A 126 -10.25 -0.99 8.00
N VAL A 127 -9.26 -0.98 7.10
CA VAL A 127 -9.08 0.08 6.12
C VAL A 127 -8.85 -0.47 4.70
N GLY A 128 -9.31 0.31 3.71
CA GLY A 128 -9.19 -0.05 2.32
C GLY A 128 -10.26 -1.05 1.85
N HIS A 129 -10.34 -1.24 0.54
CA HIS A 129 -11.13 -2.28 -0.11
C HIS A 129 -10.25 -3.51 -0.39
N VAL A 130 -9.00 -3.22 -0.71
CA VAL A 130 -7.91 -4.17 -0.89
C VAL A 130 -6.65 -3.64 -0.20
N ASN A 131 -5.69 -4.51 0.04
CA ASN A 131 -4.44 -4.09 0.62
C ASN A 131 -3.23 -4.73 -0.07
N ILE A 132 -2.11 -3.99 -0.08
CA ILE A 132 -0.79 -4.47 -0.47
C ILE A 132 0.07 -4.49 0.78
N GLN A 133 0.65 -5.65 1.08
CA GLN A 133 1.53 -5.82 2.23
C GLN A 133 2.92 -6.26 1.79
N GLY A 134 3.94 -5.68 2.42
CA GLY A 134 5.30 -6.17 2.31
C GLY A 134 5.69 -6.98 3.54
N ILE A 135 6.11 -8.23 3.36
CA ILE A 135 6.64 -9.07 4.43
C ILE A 135 8.11 -8.68 4.65
N VAL A 136 8.32 -7.78 5.59
CA VAL A 136 9.63 -7.13 5.79
C VAL A 136 10.55 -7.88 6.73
N ASN A 137 10.00 -8.73 7.62
CA ASN A 137 10.77 -9.56 8.55
C ASN A 137 9.92 -10.76 9.02
N MET A 138 10.56 -11.64 9.82
CA MET A 138 9.91 -12.82 10.40
C MET A 138 8.93 -12.43 11.53
N SER A 139 7.87 -13.23 11.69
CA SER A 139 7.04 -13.21 12.90
C SER A 139 7.75 -13.88 14.08
N GLY A 140 7.53 -13.38 15.29
CA GLY A 140 8.13 -13.95 16.49
C GLY A 140 7.48 -13.44 17.78
N PHE A 141 8.04 -13.82 18.93
CA PHE A 141 7.49 -13.48 20.25
C PHE A 141 7.56 -11.98 20.59
N VAL A 142 8.45 -11.22 19.93
CA VAL A 142 8.65 -9.79 20.19
C VAL A 142 8.56 -9.02 18.87
N PRO A 143 7.36 -8.88 18.29
CA PRO A 143 7.17 -8.33 16.95
C PRO A 143 7.76 -6.93 16.77
N HIS A 144 7.66 -6.07 17.77
CA HIS A 144 8.19 -4.70 17.73
C HIS A 144 9.72 -4.64 17.59
N LEU A 145 10.46 -5.55 18.20
CA LEU A 145 11.91 -5.63 18.02
C LEU A 145 12.29 -6.13 16.62
N LEU A 146 11.51 -7.06 16.07
CA LEU A 146 11.77 -7.61 14.74
C LEU A 146 11.54 -6.54 13.67
N ILE A 147 10.46 -5.78 13.77
CA ILE A 147 10.17 -4.72 12.81
C ILE A 147 11.17 -3.55 12.93
N GLN A 148 11.63 -3.23 14.14
CA GLN A 148 12.68 -2.22 14.37
C GLN A 148 14.03 -2.60 13.76
N ASN A 149 14.39 -3.90 13.83
CA ASN A 149 15.66 -4.42 13.34
C ASN A 149 15.58 -4.93 11.89
N THR A 150 14.58 -4.48 11.13
CA THR A 150 14.44 -4.81 9.72
C THR A 150 15.46 -4.04 8.89
N ARG A 151 16.05 -4.71 7.89
CA ARG A 151 17.00 -4.09 6.97
C ARG A 151 16.31 -3.05 6.09
N LEU A 152 16.67 -1.78 6.23
CA LEU A 152 16.09 -0.68 5.45
C LEU A 152 16.24 -0.88 3.94
N TYR A 153 17.34 -1.48 3.46
CA TYR A 153 17.56 -1.78 2.05
C TYR A 153 16.43 -2.64 1.46
N THR A 154 15.99 -3.68 2.17
CA THR A 154 14.88 -4.53 1.76
C THR A 154 13.57 -3.73 1.66
N VAL A 155 13.26 -2.96 2.72
CA VAL A 155 12.05 -2.11 2.77
C VAL A 155 12.03 -1.10 1.65
N TYR A 156 13.16 -0.42 1.41
CA TYR A 156 13.34 0.56 0.35
C TYR A 156 13.06 -0.04 -1.04
N ASN A 157 13.66 -1.20 -1.35
CA ASN A 157 13.46 -1.83 -2.66
C ASN A 157 12.02 -2.32 -2.85
N MET A 158 11.43 -2.93 -1.82
CA MET A 158 10.01 -3.33 -1.86
C MET A 158 9.11 -2.11 -2.09
N ALA A 159 9.38 -1.00 -1.40
CA ALA A 159 8.63 0.23 -1.57
C ALA A 159 8.73 0.79 -3.00
N ARG A 160 9.91 0.76 -3.61
CA ARG A 160 10.11 1.18 -5.02
C ARG A 160 9.28 0.32 -5.99
N ILE A 161 9.26 -1.00 -5.80
CA ILE A 161 8.46 -1.91 -6.64
C ILE A 161 6.96 -1.65 -6.48
N ILE A 162 6.48 -1.49 -5.25
CA ILE A 162 5.06 -1.22 -4.98
C ILE A 162 4.65 0.13 -5.58
N ALA A 163 5.44 1.19 -5.32
CA ALA A 163 5.14 2.54 -5.81
C ALA A 163 5.12 2.61 -7.34
N GLY A 164 6.14 2.05 -8.01
CA GLY A 164 6.20 2.02 -9.47
C GLY A 164 5.04 1.23 -10.10
N THR A 165 4.63 0.13 -9.47
CA THR A 165 3.49 -0.66 -9.94
C THR A 165 2.17 0.10 -9.77
N LEU A 166 1.98 0.77 -8.62
CA LEU A 166 0.82 1.62 -8.37
C LEU A 166 0.77 2.81 -9.35
N ALA A 167 1.91 3.48 -9.60
CA ALA A 167 1.99 4.58 -10.55
C ALA A 167 1.54 4.15 -11.96
N GLN A 168 2.06 3.01 -12.45
CA GLN A 168 1.67 2.47 -13.76
C GLN A 168 0.17 2.15 -13.84
N ALA A 169 -0.39 1.52 -12.81
CA ALA A 169 -1.82 1.20 -12.76
C ALA A 169 -2.69 2.46 -12.78
N LEU A 170 -2.32 3.49 -11.98
CA LEU A 170 -3.06 4.75 -11.88
C LEU A 170 -2.98 5.59 -13.16
N ILE A 171 -1.83 5.63 -13.82
CA ILE A 171 -1.64 6.30 -15.12
C ILE A 171 -2.55 5.65 -16.19
N GLY A 172 -2.54 4.32 -16.26
CA GLY A 172 -3.42 3.57 -17.17
C GLY A 172 -4.90 3.79 -16.88
N HIS A 173 -5.29 3.84 -15.62
CA HIS A 173 -6.66 4.13 -15.19
C HIS A 173 -7.14 5.53 -15.62
N LYS A 174 -6.29 6.56 -15.47
CA LYS A 174 -6.62 7.93 -15.91
C LYS A 174 -6.84 8.01 -17.41
N GLN A 175 -5.99 7.37 -18.21
CA GLN A 175 -6.10 7.31 -19.65
C GLN A 175 -7.40 6.61 -20.09
N PHE A 176 -7.74 5.50 -19.43
CA PHE A 176 -8.98 4.77 -19.70
C PHE A 176 -10.22 5.64 -19.44
N ASN A 177 -10.30 6.31 -18.29
CA ASN A 177 -11.43 7.16 -17.93
C ASN A 177 -11.56 8.36 -18.87
N TYR A 178 -10.47 8.95 -19.32
CA TYR A 178 -10.50 10.03 -20.32
C TYR A 178 -11.12 9.57 -21.65
N ILE A 179 -10.67 8.43 -22.18
CA ILE A 179 -11.20 7.87 -23.44
C ILE A 179 -12.68 7.45 -23.29
N TYR A 180 -13.04 6.86 -22.16
CA TYR A 180 -14.43 6.46 -21.89
C TYR A 180 -15.38 7.65 -21.88
N ASN A 181 -15.01 8.75 -21.20
CA ASN A 181 -15.82 9.97 -21.15
C ASN A 181 -15.98 10.65 -22.52
N LEU A 182 -14.94 10.63 -23.37
CA LEU A 182 -15.04 11.15 -24.75
C LEU A 182 -16.01 10.37 -25.65
N ARG A 183 -16.26 9.09 -25.34
CA ARG A 183 -17.19 8.25 -26.11
C ARG A 183 -18.66 8.39 -25.65
N GLN A 184 -18.89 9.02 -24.50
CA GLN A 184 -20.23 9.26 -23.94
C GLN A 184 -20.73 10.70 -24.19
N ALA A 185 -19.83 11.61 -24.61
CA ALA A 185 -20.13 12.99 -25.01
C ALA A 185 -20.40 13.09 -26.51
#